data_e9320ab9aabc1071dcbffc44cf1aa492
#
_entry.id   e9320ab9aabc1071dcbffc44cf1aa492
#
_cell.length_a   1.000
_cell.length_b   1.000
_cell.length_c   1.000
_cell.angle_alpha   90.00
_cell.angle_beta   90.00
_cell.angle_gamma   90.00
#
_symmetry.space_group_name_H-M   'P 1'
#
loop_
_entity.id
_entity.type
_entity.pdbx_description
1 polymer ?
#
loop_
_entity_poly.entity_id
_entity_poly.type
_entity_poly.pdbx_seq_one_letter_code
_entity_poly.pdbx_strand_id
1 'polypeptide(L)'
;MSLDIYLVDDQFPYAGLKQTRIVARAILMDASGNFAIHRLHGFDRFGDRNYYETPGGGVDEGETPEQAVVRECYEETGYRVEVVEFLAKITDFYNCLSRKNINYYYLCKVKSASNGTHFVSHGDTLIAETLFLPIDEVIKRYESTPDVMLLKLVKNRELPVWKYAKDLLNK
;
A
#
# COMPACT_ATOMS: atom_id res chain seq x y z
N MET A 1 2.03 -15.04 13.34
CA MET A 1 3.38 -14.47 13.17
C MET A 1 3.25 -13.38 12.12
N SER A 2 3.95 -12.25 12.25
CA SER A 2 3.89 -11.13 11.31
C SER A 2 5.30 -10.81 10.80
N LEU A 3 5.39 -10.12 9.65
CA LEU A 3 6.67 -9.65 9.14
C LEU A 3 7.09 -8.35 9.84
N ASP A 4 8.40 -8.19 10.09
CA ASP A 4 9.01 -6.92 10.47
C ASP A 4 10.25 -6.73 9.61
N ILE A 5 10.19 -5.77 8.66
CA ILE A 5 11.22 -5.57 7.64
C ILE A 5 11.70 -4.11 7.68
N TYR A 6 13.00 -3.93 7.58
CA TYR A 6 13.66 -2.63 7.47
C TYR A 6 14.36 -2.51 6.12
N LEU A 7 13.98 -1.50 5.32
CA LEU A 7 14.46 -1.28 3.96
C LEU A 7 15.16 0.07 3.87
N VAL A 8 16.34 0.07 3.26
CA VAL A 8 17.06 1.31 2.95
C VAL A 8 16.68 1.83 1.56
N ASP A 9 16.78 3.14 1.35
CA ASP A 9 16.65 3.76 0.04
C ASP A 9 18.03 3.74 -0.66
N ASP A 10 18.17 2.89 -1.68
CA ASP A 10 19.37 2.78 -2.51
C ASP A 10 19.22 3.52 -3.87
N GLN A 11 18.13 4.27 -4.04
CA GLN A 11 17.82 4.96 -5.30
C GLN A 11 18.07 6.46 -5.25
N PHE A 12 17.96 7.06 -4.06
CA PHE A 12 18.17 8.50 -3.86
C PHE A 12 19.23 8.73 -2.78
N PRO A 13 20.04 9.79 -2.92
CA PRO A 13 21.07 10.09 -1.92
C PRO A 13 20.44 10.47 -0.59
N TYR A 14 21.05 9.99 0.51
CA TYR A 14 20.64 10.36 1.85
C TYR A 14 21.03 11.81 2.15
N ALA A 15 20.08 12.61 2.57
CA ALA A 15 20.25 14.03 2.93
C ALA A 15 19.71 14.36 4.34
N GLY A 16 19.69 13.37 5.24
CA GLY A 16 19.12 13.49 6.57
C GLY A 16 17.63 13.15 6.65
N LEU A 17 17.10 13.08 7.87
CA LEU A 17 15.67 12.84 8.13
C LEU A 17 15.04 14.11 8.69
N LYS A 18 13.91 14.52 8.11
CA LYS A 18 13.12 15.67 8.55
C LYS A 18 11.75 15.28 9.07
N GLN A 19 11.25 14.11 8.69
CA GLN A 19 9.91 13.65 9.08
C GLN A 19 9.83 12.13 9.17
N THR A 20 8.92 11.65 10.01
CA THR A 20 8.46 10.26 10.05
C THR A 20 6.96 10.25 9.73
N ARG A 21 6.57 9.40 8.79
CA ARG A 21 5.17 9.19 8.43
C ARG A 21 4.73 7.79 8.82
N ILE A 22 3.61 7.68 9.51
CA ILE A 22 2.94 6.41 9.80
C ILE A 22 1.88 6.20 8.72
N VAL A 23 1.87 5.00 8.15
CA VAL A 23 0.99 4.63 7.03
C VAL A 23 0.31 3.30 7.35
N ALA A 24 -0.98 3.19 7.03
CA ALA A 24 -1.73 1.95 7.12
C ALA A 24 -2.16 1.50 5.72
N ARG A 25 -1.99 0.19 5.41
CA ARG A 25 -2.22 -0.37 4.09
C ARG A 25 -3.00 -1.67 4.17
N ALA A 26 -3.84 -1.92 3.16
CA ALA A 26 -4.71 -3.08 3.10
C ALA A 26 -4.29 -4.07 2.02
N ILE A 27 -4.12 -5.32 2.42
CA ILE A 27 -4.28 -6.47 1.53
C ILE A 27 -5.79 -6.77 1.53
N LEU A 28 -6.51 -6.11 0.63
CA LEU A 28 -7.97 -6.06 0.63
C LEU A 28 -8.55 -7.14 -0.28
N MET A 29 -9.30 -8.06 0.31
CA MET A 29 -9.95 -9.16 -0.39
C MET A 29 -11.46 -8.91 -0.56
N ASP A 30 -11.96 -9.11 -1.77
CA ASP A 30 -13.40 -9.08 -2.08
C ASP A 30 -14.09 -10.44 -1.77
N ALA A 31 -15.40 -10.48 -1.98
CA ALA A 31 -16.22 -11.68 -1.74
C ALA A 31 -15.88 -12.84 -2.68
N SER A 32 -15.26 -12.57 -3.83
CA SER A 32 -14.85 -13.57 -4.81
C SER A 32 -13.42 -14.10 -4.56
N GLY A 33 -12.73 -13.61 -3.53
CA GLY A 33 -11.35 -13.98 -3.23
C GLY A 33 -10.31 -13.26 -4.09
N ASN A 34 -10.68 -12.19 -4.78
CA ASN A 34 -9.76 -11.31 -5.50
C ASN A 34 -9.26 -10.18 -4.59
N PHE A 35 -8.12 -9.62 -4.94
CA PHE A 35 -7.43 -8.61 -4.14
C PHE A 35 -7.31 -7.28 -4.87
N ALA A 36 -7.53 -6.20 -4.13
CA ALA A 36 -7.47 -4.85 -4.64
C ALA A 36 -6.03 -4.37 -4.76
N ILE A 37 -5.67 -3.82 -5.92
CA ILE A 37 -4.50 -2.98 -6.12
C ILE A 37 -4.89 -1.73 -6.91
N HIS A 38 -4.25 -0.60 -6.58
CA HIS A 38 -4.37 0.62 -7.35
C HIS A 38 -3.32 0.64 -8.46
N ARG A 39 -3.72 1.00 -9.67
CA ARG A 39 -2.79 1.45 -10.69
C ARG A 39 -2.66 2.96 -10.56
N LEU A 40 -1.46 3.44 -10.21
CA LEU A 40 -1.13 4.85 -10.18
C LEU A 40 -0.62 5.27 -11.55
N HIS A 41 -1.05 6.46 -11.98
CA HIS A 41 -0.60 7.08 -13.21
C HIS A 41 -0.58 8.60 -13.03
N GLY A 42 0.49 9.23 -13.47
CA GLY A 42 0.66 10.67 -13.39
C GLY A 42 2.12 11.05 -13.35
N PHE A 43 2.37 12.35 -13.24
CA PHE A 43 3.71 12.91 -13.18
C PHE A 43 3.81 13.85 -11.98
N ASP A 44 4.85 13.66 -11.18
CA ASP A 44 5.17 14.55 -10.07
C ASP A 44 6.69 14.65 -9.86
N ARG A 45 7.12 15.12 -8.67
CA ARG A 45 8.55 15.26 -8.33
C ARG A 45 9.38 13.97 -8.43
N PHE A 46 8.74 12.81 -8.41
CA PHE A 46 9.39 11.50 -8.58
C PHE A 46 9.46 11.05 -10.05
N GLY A 47 8.96 11.87 -10.97
CA GLY A 47 8.85 11.55 -12.38
C GLY A 47 7.52 10.87 -12.75
N ASP A 48 7.57 10.01 -13.75
CA ASP A 48 6.41 9.28 -14.24
C ASP A 48 5.98 8.20 -13.24
N ARG A 49 4.73 8.31 -12.77
CA ARG A 49 4.09 7.35 -11.89
C ARG A 49 3.25 6.39 -12.72
N ASN A 50 3.80 5.23 -13.00
CA ASN A 50 3.10 4.13 -13.68
C ASN A 50 3.46 2.82 -12.99
N TYR A 51 2.81 2.56 -11.87
CA TYR A 51 3.06 1.39 -11.03
C TYR A 51 1.82 1.02 -10.20
N TYR A 52 1.91 -0.10 -9.49
CA TYR A 52 0.85 -0.60 -8.61
C TYR A 52 1.20 -0.32 -7.15
N GLU A 53 0.16 -0.06 -6.36
CA GLU A 53 0.27 0.13 -4.91
C GLU A 53 -0.98 -0.42 -4.21
N THR A 54 -0.81 -0.92 -2.98
CA THR A 54 -1.93 -1.35 -2.14
C THR A 54 -2.78 -0.15 -1.70
N PRO A 55 -4.10 -0.31 -1.51
CA PRO A 55 -4.93 0.70 -0.84
C PRO A 55 -4.37 1.09 0.53
N GLY A 56 -4.43 2.36 0.85
CA GLY A 56 -3.99 2.87 2.14
C GLY A 56 -3.36 4.25 2.09
N GLY A 57 -3.08 4.79 3.25
CA GLY A 57 -2.52 6.13 3.39
C GLY A 57 -2.07 6.46 4.80
N GLY A 58 -1.87 7.76 5.06
CA GLY A 58 -1.38 8.26 6.33
C GLY A 58 -2.34 8.03 7.48
N VAL A 59 -1.78 7.71 8.64
CA VAL A 59 -2.52 7.65 9.91
C VAL A 59 -2.66 9.06 10.44
N ASP A 60 -3.88 9.51 10.71
CA ASP A 60 -4.18 10.83 11.25
C ASP A 60 -3.90 10.91 12.74
N GLU A 61 -3.78 12.13 13.26
CA GLU A 61 -3.59 12.37 14.70
C GLU A 61 -4.78 11.79 15.50
N GLY A 62 -4.48 11.01 16.53
CA GLY A 62 -5.49 10.36 17.37
C GLY A 62 -6.13 9.12 16.77
N GLU A 63 -5.74 8.72 15.56
CA GLU A 63 -6.21 7.53 14.87
C GLU A 63 -5.25 6.36 15.08
N THR A 64 -5.77 5.15 15.23
CA THR A 64 -4.93 3.94 15.18
C THR A 64 -4.67 3.52 13.72
N PRO A 65 -3.60 2.78 13.44
CA PRO A 65 -3.37 2.24 12.09
C PRO A 65 -4.53 1.37 11.58
N GLU A 66 -5.22 0.64 12.45
CA GLU A 66 -6.41 -0.14 12.07
C GLU A 66 -7.58 0.76 11.68
N GLN A 67 -7.81 1.85 12.40
CA GLN A 67 -8.83 2.84 12.03
C GLN A 67 -8.48 3.51 10.71
N ALA A 68 -7.21 3.87 10.53
CA ALA A 68 -6.72 4.49 9.30
C ALA A 68 -6.95 3.60 8.07
N VAL A 69 -6.61 2.32 8.13
CA VAL A 69 -6.78 1.42 6.99
C VAL A 69 -8.24 1.27 6.59
N VAL A 70 -9.16 1.26 7.56
CA VAL A 70 -10.61 1.21 7.27
C VAL A 70 -11.08 2.49 6.58
N ARG A 71 -10.67 3.65 7.06
CA ARG A 71 -10.97 4.95 6.48
C ARG A 71 -10.40 5.07 5.06
N GLU A 72 -9.12 4.76 4.87
CA GLU A 72 -8.45 4.84 3.57
C GLU A 72 -9.08 3.90 2.53
N CYS A 73 -9.42 2.67 2.91
CA CYS A 73 -10.14 1.76 2.02
C CYS A 73 -11.48 2.37 1.56
N TYR A 74 -12.23 2.98 2.47
CA TYR A 74 -13.48 3.63 2.11
C TYR A 74 -13.28 4.83 1.18
N GLU A 75 -12.31 5.69 1.48
CA GLU A 75 -11.99 6.87 0.66
C GLU A 75 -11.55 6.50 -0.76
N GLU A 76 -10.68 5.50 -0.88
CA GLU A 76 -10.06 5.12 -2.15
C GLU A 76 -10.91 4.14 -2.99
N THR A 77 -11.74 3.31 -2.36
CA THR A 77 -12.47 2.25 -3.05
C THR A 77 -14.00 2.33 -2.88
N GLY A 78 -14.47 3.09 -1.89
CA GLY A 78 -15.87 3.15 -1.50
C GLY A 78 -16.36 1.93 -0.73
N TYR A 79 -15.51 0.93 -0.50
CA TYR A 79 -15.88 -0.25 0.27
C TYR A 79 -15.71 -0.03 1.77
N ARG A 80 -16.72 -0.48 2.53
CA ARG A 80 -16.57 -0.72 3.96
C ARG A 80 -15.87 -2.06 4.15
N VAL A 81 -14.86 -2.08 5.02
CA VAL A 81 -14.03 -3.26 5.23
C VAL A 81 -13.96 -3.65 6.70
N GLU A 82 -13.62 -4.90 6.98
CA GLU A 82 -13.20 -5.34 8.28
C GLU A 82 -11.73 -5.74 8.25
N VAL A 83 -11.01 -5.39 9.30
CA VAL A 83 -9.64 -5.85 9.53
C VAL A 83 -9.70 -7.28 10.08
N VAL A 84 -9.05 -8.21 9.38
CA VAL A 84 -9.01 -9.63 9.76
C VAL A 84 -7.76 -9.96 10.55
N GLU A 85 -6.60 -9.48 10.08
CA GLU A 85 -5.32 -9.82 10.69
C GLU A 85 -4.25 -8.77 10.38
N PHE A 86 -3.36 -8.53 11.34
CA PHE A 86 -2.14 -7.77 11.13
C PHE A 86 -1.09 -8.63 10.44
N LEU A 87 -0.54 -8.16 9.31
CA LEU A 87 0.38 -8.92 8.47
C LEU A 87 1.84 -8.51 8.65
N ALA A 88 2.10 -7.20 8.64
CA ALA A 88 3.47 -6.71 8.53
C ALA A 88 3.65 -5.29 9.05
N LYS A 89 4.84 -5.04 9.58
CA LYS A 89 5.40 -3.70 9.78
C LYS A 89 6.61 -3.55 8.88
N ILE A 90 6.55 -2.58 7.96
CA ILE A 90 7.66 -2.28 7.05
C ILE A 90 8.16 -0.87 7.31
N THR A 91 9.41 -0.75 7.71
CA THR A 91 10.08 0.54 7.81
C THR A 91 10.88 0.77 6.53
N ASP A 92 10.59 1.86 5.83
CA ASP A 92 11.32 2.25 4.63
C ASP A 92 11.61 3.75 4.59
N PHE A 93 12.44 4.18 3.65
CA PHE A 93 12.89 5.55 3.53
C PHE A 93 12.67 6.06 2.11
N TYR A 94 12.26 7.33 2.03
CA TYR A 94 12.25 8.11 0.80
C TYR A 94 13.23 9.28 1.00
N ASN A 95 14.50 9.05 0.63
CA ASN A 95 15.57 10.02 0.85
C ASN A 95 15.36 11.34 0.12
N CYS A 96 14.72 11.30 -1.06
CA CYS A 96 14.34 12.50 -1.80
C CYS A 96 13.33 13.39 -1.05
N LEU A 97 12.62 12.84 -0.06
CA LEU A 97 11.71 13.57 0.83
C LEU A 97 12.28 13.76 2.23
N SER A 98 13.50 13.29 2.50
CA SER A 98 14.07 13.23 3.86
C SER A 98 13.09 12.57 4.85
N ARG A 99 12.46 11.47 4.43
CA ARG A 99 11.33 10.86 5.15
C ARG A 99 11.56 9.39 5.45
N LYS A 100 11.28 9.03 6.71
CA LYS A 100 11.08 7.66 7.18
C LYS A 100 9.59 7.33 7.14
N ASN A 101 9.23 6.19 6.60
CA ASN A 101 7.86 5.66 6.64
C ASN A 101 7.83 4.42 7.54
N ILE A 102 6.79 4.32 8.35
CA ILE A 102 6.44 3.12 9.11
C ILE A 102 5.10 2.65 8.59
N ASN A 103 5.10 1.56 7.83
CA ASN A 103 3.92 1.04 7.16
C ASN A 103 3.38 -0.18 7.92
N TYR A 104 2.11 -0.13 8.30
CA TYR A 104 1.38 -1.23 8.91
C TYR A 104 0.44 -1.85 7.88
N TYR A 105 0.60 -3.14 7.60
CA TYR A 105 -0.20 -3.88 6.63
C TYR A 105 -1.18 -4.80 7.33
N TYR A 106 -2.42 -4.77 6.86
CA TYR A 106 -3.52 -5.58 7.39
C TYR A 106 -4.18 -6.37 6.28
N LEU A 107 -4.55 -7.63 6.57
CA LEU A 107 -5.51 -8.36 5.77
C LEU A 107 -6.89 -7.80 6.07
N CYS A 108 -7.58 -7.34 5.05
CA CYS A 108 -8.92 -6.77 5.15
C CYS A 108 -9.89 -7.51 4.21
N LYS A 109 -11.16 -7.56 4.60
CA LYS A 109 -12.25 -8.10 3.79
C LYS A 109 -13.31 -7.06 3.53
N VAL A 110 -13.82 -7.04 2.31
CA VAL A 110 -14.97 -6.20 1.94
C VAL A 110 -16.22 -6.67 2.68
N LYS A 111 -16.95 -5.73 3.28
CA LYS A 111 -18.24 -5.96 3.99
C LYS A 111 -19.45 -5.45 3.26
N SER A 112 -19.29 -4.46 2.38
CA SER A 112 -20.41 -3.82 1.70
C SER A 112 -20.08 -3.55 0.24
N ALA A 113 -21.11 -3.26 -0.57
CA ALA A 113 -20.91 -2.74 -1.93
C ALA A 113 -20.19 -1.39 -1.90
N SER A 114 -19.45 -1.10 -2.98
CA SER A 114 -18.78 0.19 -3.12
C SER A 114 -19.79 1.32 -3.31
N ASN A 115 -19.53 2.45 -2.63
CA ASN A 115 -20.26 3.71 -2.82
C ASN A 115 -19.50 4.69 -3.73
N GLY A 116 -18.48 4.23 -4.46
CA GLY A 116 -17.57 5.07 -5.22
C GLY A 116 -16.45 5.67 -4.36
N THR A 117 -15.54 6.34 -5.00
CA THR A 117 -14.37 6.92 -4.33
C THR A 117 -14.70 8.24 -3.63
N HIS A 118 -13.99 8.50 -2.53
CA HIS A 118 -14.11 9.71 -1.71
C HIS A 118 -12.72 10.29 -1.45
N PHE A 119 -12.00 10.64 -2.53
CA PHE A 119 -10.61 11.10 -2.45
C PHE A 119 -10.47 12.38 -1.61
N VAL A 120 -9.52 12.39 -0.70
CA VAL A 120 -9.24 13.49 0.23
C VAL A 120 -7.85 14.06 -0.01
N SER A 121 -6.85 13.22 -0.30
CA SER A 121 -5.47 13.65 -0.49
C SER A 121 -5.12 13.88 -1.96
N HIS A 122 -4.10 14.71 -2.21
CA HIS A 122 -3.56 14.87 -3.58
C HIS A 122 -2.99 13.56 -4.12
N GLY A 123 -2.41 12.71 -3.25
CA GLY A 123 -1.90 11.41 -3.63
C GLY A 123 -2.98 10.49 -4.21
N ASP A 124 -4.20 10.55 -3.68
CA ASP A 124 -5.34 9.74 -4.14
C ASP A 124 -5.73 10.08 -5.59
N THR A 125 -5.50 11.32 -6.04
CA THR A 125 -5.79 11.74 -7.42
C THR A 125 -4.90 11.08 -8.47
N LEU A 126 -3.80 10.44 -8.05
CA LEU A 126 -2.92 9.64 -8.92
C LEU A 126 -3.47 8.23 -9.16
N ILE A 127 -4.48 7.78 -8.40
CA ILE A 127 -5.13 6.49 -8.61
C ILE A 127 -5.95 6.56 -9.90
N ALA A 128 -5.44 5.92 -10.95
CA ALA A 128 -6.11 5.87 -12.24
C ALA A 128 -7.24 4.83 -12.25
N GLU A 129 -7.03 3.70 -11.59
CA GLU A 129 -8.02 2.63 -11.44
C GLU A 129 -7.70 1.73 -10.25
N THR A 130 -8.71 1.06 -9.73
CA THR A 130 -8.57 -0.02 -8.75
C THR A 130 -8.91 -1.33 -9.44
N LEU A 131 -7.98 -2.28 -9.41
CA LEU A 131 -8.14 -3.62 -9.97
C LEU A 131 -8.39 -4.62 -8.85
N PHE A 132 -9.28 -5.57 -9.07
CA PHE A 132 -9.46 -6.74 -8.23
C PHE A 132 -8.99 -7.98 -8.97
N LEU A 133 -7.93 -8.62 -8.51
CA LEU A 133 -7.23 -9.69 -9.21
C LEU A 133 -6.94 -10.87 -8.27
N PRO A 134 -6.83 -12.10 -8.81
CA PRO A 134 -6.28 -13.22 -8.05
C PRO A 134 -4.90 -12.87 -7.49
N ILE A 135 -4.57 -13.37 -6.30
CA ILE A 135 -3.33 -13.01 -5.60
C ILE A 135 -2.06 -13.31 -6.42
N ASP A 136 -2.07 -14.37 -7.21
CA ASP A 136 -0.95 -14.73 -8.08
C ASP A 136 -0.73 -13.69 -9.20
N GLU A 137 -1.81 -13.15 -9.74
CA GLU A 137 -1.72 -12.09 -10.74
C GLU A 137 -1.22 -10.78 -10.13
N VAL A 138 -1.64 -10.46 -8.89
CA VAL A 138 -1.12 -9.33 -8.14
C VAL A 138 0.39 -9.46 -7.95
N ILE A 139 0.86 -10.59 -7.44
CA ILE A 139 2.29 -10.86 -7.22
C ILE A 139 3.08 -10.71 -8.52
N LYS A 140 2.58 -11.29 -9.61
CA LYS A 140 3.21 -11.19 -10.94
C LYS A 140 3.36 -9.75 -11.41
N ARG A 141 2.36 -8.88 -11.17
CA ARG A 141 2.44 -7.47 -11.52
C ARG A 141 3.51 -6.73 -10.74
N TYR A 142 3.64 -7.00 -9.43
CA TYR A 142 4.73 -6.44 -8.64
C TYR A 142 6.10 -6.98 -9.09
N GLU A 143 6.22 -8.26 -9.38
CA GLU A 143 7.47 -8.86 -9.90
C GLU A 143 7.90 -8.25 -11.23
N SER A 144 6.94 -7.88 -12.08
CA SER A 144 7.18 -7.23 -13.38
C SER A 144 7.47 -5.74 -13.28
N THR A 145 7.29 -5.13 -12.10
CA THR A 145 7.58 -3.70 -11.89
C THR A 145 9.09 -3.46 -12.03
N PRO A 146 9.53 -2.46 -12.83
CA PRO A 146 10.96 -2.15 -13.00
C PRO A 146 11.66 -1.81 -11.69
N ASP A 147 12.93 -2.26 -11.56
CA ASP A 147 13.79 -1.97 -10.41
C ASP A 147 14.49 -0.62 -10.57
N VAL A 148 13.70 0.44 -10.65
CA VAL A 148 14.18 1.81 -10.87
C VAL A 148 13.43 2.82 -10.00
N MET A 149 14.20 3.71 -9.36
CA MET A 149 13.69 4.85 -8.61
C MET A 149 12.57 4.47 -7.61
N LEU A 150 11.51 5.25 -7.55
CA LEU A 150 10.39 5.00 -6.64
C LEU A 150 9.70 3.66 -6.88
N LEU A 151 9.65 3.18 -8.13
CA LEU A 151 9.05 1.88 -8.47
C LEU A 151 9.73 0.74 -7.73
N LYS A 152 11.07 0.76 -7.66
CA LYS A 152 11.85 -0.22 -6.89
C LYS A 152 11.53 -0.14 -5.39
N LEU A 153 11.44 1.07 -4.84
CA LEU A 153 11.16 1.26 -3.41
C LEU A 153 9.78 0.70 -3.04
N VAL A 154 8.76 0.98 -3.85
CA VAL A 154 7.40 0.45 -3.64
C VAL A 154 7.37 -1.06 -3.78
N LYS A 155 7.98 -1.62 -4.83
CA LYS A 155 8.07 -3.07 -5.04
C LYS A 155 8.74 -3.78 -3.86
N ASN A 156 9.89 -3.28 -3.40
CA ASN A 156 10.61 -3.88 -2.28
C ASN A 156 9.81 -3.86 -0.98
N ARG A 157 8.98 -2.86 -0.79
CA ARG A 157 8.08 -2.76 0.37
C ARG A 157 6.90 -3.71 0.28
N GLU A 158 6.24 -3.81 -0.87
CA GLU A 158 4.94 -4.45 -0.98
C GLU A 158 5.01 -5.92 -1.38
N LEU A 159 5.91 -6.30 -2.28
CA LEU A 159 6.01 -7.68 -2.77
C LEU A 159 6.22 -8.72 -1.66
N PRO A 160 7.08 -8.49 -0.63
CA PRO A 160 7.20 -9.44 0.48
C PRO A 160 5.90 -9.65 1.27
N VAL A 161 5.11 -8.58 1.43
CA VAL A 161 3.82 -8.66 2.14
C VAL A 161 2.81 -9.47 1.35
N TRP A 162 2.74 -9.26 0.02
CA TRP A 162 1.88 -10.05 -0.86
C TRP A 162 2.23 -11.55 -0.84
N LYS A 163 3.51 -11.89 -0.89
CA LYS A 163 3.97 -13.28 -0.79
C LYS A 163 3.61 -13.89 0.57
N TYR A 164 3.82 -13.15 1.64
CA TYR A 164 3.45 -13.58 2.99
C TYR A 164 1.93 -13.79 3.13
N ALA A 165 1.12 -12.88 2.62
CA ALA A 165 -0.34 -13.02 2.63
C ALA A 165 -0.79 -14.26 1.85
N LYS A 166 -0.21 -14.54 0.70
CA LYS A 166 -0.48 -15.77 -0.07
C LYS A 166 -0.17 -17.03 0.74
N ASP A 167 1.00 -17.08 1.39
CA ASP A 167 1.40 -18.23 2.21
C ASP A 167 0.46 -18.43 3.41
N LEU A 168 -0.04 -17.32 3.99
CA LEU A 168 -0.99 -17.37 5.10
C LEU A 168 -2.36 -17.93 4.67
N LEU A 169 -2.85 -17.51 3.50
CA LEU A 169 -4.15 -17.91 2.97
C LEU A 169 -4.17 -19.37 2.46
N ASN A 170 -3.01 -19.96 2.22
CA ASN A 170 -2.88 -21.35 1.75
C ASN A 170 -2.71 -22.36 2.91
N LYS A 171 -2.72 -21.91 4.17
CA LYS A 171 -2.64 -22.75 5.37
C LYS A 171 -4.02 -23.14 5.89
#